data_ef1e91fed9b5c526e0af94177b4a54f1
#
_entry.id   ef1e91fed9b5c526e0af94177b4a54f1
#
_cell.length_a   1.000
_cell.length_b   1.000
_cell.length_c   1.000
_cell.angle_alpha   90.00
_cell.angle_beta   90.00
_cell.angle_gamma   90.00
#
_symmetry.space_group_name_H-M   'P 1'
#
loop_
_entity.id
_entity.type
_entity.pdbx_description
1 polymer ?
#
loop_
_entity_poly.entity_id
_entity_poly.type
_entity_poly.pdbx_seq_one_letter_code
_entity_poly.pdbx_strand_id
1 'polypeptide(L)'
;IVFGDWSSDVCSSDLVVMDCANGAAYDMGPWIFRELGATVIKTGVAPDGLNINANCGAMHPEEVARLVREHGADIGIALDGDADRVIFADAAGAIVDGDRVLAACAIAFKARGLLANDTVVVTSMTNLGLHDAMRRHGIRVEVTDVGDRYVIDAMRKGGHSLGGEKSGHLIFHNHATTGDGIIGALQVMRIMKEEGRTLAQLA
;
A
#
# COMPACT_ATOMS: atom_id res chain seq x y z
N ILE A 1 9.67 -3.61 -15.37
CA ILE A 1 8.84 -4.26 -14.34
C ILE A 1 8.77 -5.72 -14.75
N VAL A 2 9.40 -6.60 -13.97
CA VAL A 2 9.34 -8.05 -14.23
C VAL A 2 8.07 -8.56 -13.54
N PHE A 3 7.03 -8.78 -14.32
CA PHE A 3 5.75 -9.35 -13.85
C PHE A 3 5.84 -10.85 -13.53
N GLY A 4 7.04 -11.42 -13.41
CA GLY A 4 7.27 -12.86 -13.34
C GLY A 4 6.67 -13.61 -12.13
N ASP A 5 6.25 -12.90 -11.08
CA ASP A 5 5.68 -13.51 -9.87
C ASP A 5 4.19 -13.16 -9.63
N TRP A 6 3.57 -12.39 -10.54
CA TRP A 6 2.15 -12.06 -10.44
C TRP A 6 1.35 -13.08 -11.24
N SER A 7 0.65 -13.98 -10.56
CA SER A 7 -0.36 -14.79 -11.25
C SER A 7 -1.47 -13.88 -11.74
N SER A 8 -2.03 -14.16 -12.91
CA SER A 8 -3.18 -13.44 -13.48
C SER A 8 -4.42 -13.38 -12.57
N ASP A 9 -4.33 -14.00 -11.41
CA ASP A 9 -5.43 -14.16 -10.46
C ASP A 9 -5.25 -13.38 -9.14
N VAL A 10 -4.24 -12.53 -8.99
CA VAL A 10 -3.97 -11.80 -7.73
C VAL A 10 -5.18 -10.99 -7.26
N CYS A 11 -5.95 -10.44 -8.20
CA CYS A 11 -7.14 -9.63 -7.91
C CYS A 11 -8.43 -10.29 -8.40
N SER A 12 -8.41 -11.58 -8.77
CA SER A 12 -9.60 -12.22 -9.37
C SER A 12 -10.75 -12.29 -8.38
N SER A 13 -11.89 -11.78 -8.81
CA SER A 13 -13.14 -11.67 -8.06
C SER A 13 -13.20 -10.51 -7.07
N ASP A 14 -12.14 -9.73 -6.85
CA ASP A 14 -12.18 -8.60 -5.94
C ASP A 14 -12.88 -7.40 -6.55
N LEU A 15 -13.74 -6.75 -5.77
CA LEU A 15 -14.32 -5.45 -6.08
C LEU A 15 -13.47 -4.36 -5.41
N VAL A 16 -12.80 -3.57 -6.22
CA VAL A 16 -11.84 -2.54 -5.78
C VAL A 16 -12.39 -1.15 -6.06
N VAL A 17 -12.42 -0.27 -5.06
CA VAL A 17 -12.57 1.17 -5.28
C VAL A 17 -11.18 1.78 -5.37
N MET A 18 -10.89 2.52 -6.45
CA MET A 18 -9.60 3.16 -6.66
C MET A 18 -9.76 4.66 -6.93
N ASP A 19 -9.12 5.47 -6.10
CA ASP A 19 -8.96 6.91 -6.29
C ASP A 19 -7.53 7.20 -6.75
N CYS A 20 -7.40 7.79 -7.94
CA CYS A 20 -6.14 8.15 -8.56
C CYS A 20 -5.78 9.64 -8.39
N ALA A 21 -6.47 10.35 -7.49
CA ALA A 21 -6.18 11.75 -7.14
C ALA A 21 -6.14 12.72 -8.34
N ASN A 22 -6.79 12.41 -9.47
CA ASN A 22 -6.63 13.10 -10.74
C ASN A 22 -5.13 13.26 -11.14
N GLY A 23 -4.30 12.30 -10.75
CA GLY A 23 -2.86 12.31 -10.88
C GLY A 23 -2.31 11.36 -11.93
N ALA A 24 -1.03 11.01 -11.84
CA ALA A 24 -0.30 10.23 -12.83
C ALA A 24 -0.88 8.83 -13.09
N ALA A 25 -1.51 8.22 -12.07
CA ALA A 25 -2.07 6.87 -12.16
C ALA A 25 -3.50 6.81 -12.73
N TYR A 26 -4.09 7.92 -13.19
CA TYR A 26 -5.51 8.03 -13.53
C TYR A 26 -6.02 7.00 -14.55
N ASP A 27 -5.16 6.57 -15.46
CA ASP A 27 -5.46 5.60 -16.50
C ASP A 27 -4.82 4.23 -16.21
N MET A 28 -3.51 4.22 -15.93
CA MET A 28 -2.75 2.99 -15.71
C MET A 28 -3.14 2.25 -14.45
N GLY A 29 -3.44 2.95 -13.36
CA GLY A 29 -3.85 2.33 -12.10
C GLY A 29 -5.06 1.40 -12.28
N PRO A 30 -6.24 1.92 -12.67
CA PRO A 30 -7.42 1.09 -12.90
C PRO A 30 -7.23 0.01 -13.96
N TRP A 31 -6.42 0.28 -14.99
CA TRP A 31 -6.14 -0.69 -16.04
C TRP A 31 -5.37 -1.91 -15.52
N ILE A 32 -4.29 -1.69 -14.75
CA ILE A 32 -3.47 -2.78 -14.18
C ILE A 32 -4.33 -3.72 -13.34
N PHE A 33 -5.18 -3.19 -12.45
CA PHE A 33 -6.01 -4.02 -11.57
C PHE A 33 -7.06 -4.82 -12.35
N ARG A 34 -7.63 -4.26 -13.41
CA ARG A 34 -8.54 -4.99 -14.31
C ARG A 34 -7.85 -6.12 -15.06
N GLU A 35 -6.65 -5.89 -15.59
CA GLU A 35 -5.85 -6.94 -16.24
C GLU A 35 -5.52 -8.11 -15.29
N LEU A 36 -5.42 -7.81 -13.98
CA LEU A 36 -5.22 -8.81 -12.92
C LEU A 36 -6.52 -9.40 -12.37
N GLY A 37 -7.66 -9.12 -13.02
CA GLY A 37 -8.95 -9.77 -12.76
C GLY A 37 -9.87 -9.04 -11.79
N ALA A 38 -9.53 -7.84 -11.29
CA ALA A 38 -10.42 -7.06 -10.42
C ALA A 38 -11.56 -6.40 -11.18
N THR A 39 -12.70 -6.24 -10.50
CA THR A 39 -13.71 -5.25 -10.87
C THR A 39 -13.36 -3.91 -10.23
N VAL A 40 -13.10 -2.87 -11.02
CA VAL A 40 -12.62 -1.58 -10.51
C VAL A 40 -13.65 -0.48 -10.67
N ILE A 41 -14.07 0.09 -9.53
CA ILE A 41 -14.80 1.35 -9.44
C ILE A 41 -13.76 2.46 -9.28
N LYS A 42 -13.69 3.36 -10.25
CA LYS A 42 -12.66 4.39 -10.30
C LYS A 42 -13.21 5.77 -9.96
N THR A 43 -12.44 6.54 -9.19
CA THR A 43 -12.66 7.97 -8.91
C THR A 43 -11.34 8.74 -9.03
N GLY A 44 -11.36 10.06 -9.08
CA GLY A 44 -10.15 10.85 -9.26
C GLY A 44 -9.40 10.54 -10.57
N VAL A 45 -10.14 10.31 -11.68
CA VAL A 45 -9.57 9.88 -12.97
C VAL A 45 -9.87 10.85 -14.13
N ALA A 46 -10.16 12.09 -13.82
CA ALA A 46 -10.46 13.13 -14.81
C ALA A 46 -9.52 14.35 -14.63
N PRO A 47 -8.20 14.18 -14.86
CA PRO A 47 -7.24 15.28 -14.69
C PRO A 47 -7.54 16.42 -15.68
N ASP A 48 -7.57 17.65 -15.18
CA ASP A 48 -7.73 18.87 -15.98
C ASP A 48 -6.50 19.80 -15.95
N GLY A 49 -5.42 19.37 -15.30
CA GLY A 49 -4.18 20.12 -15.12
C GLY A 49 -4.16 21.02 -13.88
N LEU A 50 -5.28 21.17 -13.16
CA LEU A 50 -5.41 22.03 -11.98
C LEU A 50 -5.98 21.29 -10.76
N ASN A 51 -6.58 20.10 -10.96
CA ASN A 51 -7.35 19.38 -9.95
C ASN A 51 -6.61 18.21 -9.31
N ILE A 52 -5.31 18.05 -9.51
CA ILE A 52 -4.49 17.01 -8.88
C ILE A 52 -4.56 17.14 -7.34
N ASN A 53 -4.84 16.03 -6.64
CA ASN A 53 -5.04 15.97 -5.17
C ASN A 53 -6.18 16.89 -4.63
N ALA A 54 -7.01 17.44 -5.49
CA ALA A 54 -8.06 18.37 -5.06
C ALA A 54 -9.22 17.59 -4.40
N ASN A 55 -9.24 17.54 -3.07
CA ASN A 55 -10.23 16.83 -2.26
C ASN A 55 -10.38 15.33 -2.64
N CYS A 56 -9.31 14.69 -3.03
CA CYS A 56 -9.27 13.28 -3.43
C CYS A 56 -7.93 12.63 -3.11
N GLY A 57 -7.83 11.33 -3.31
CA GLY A 57 -6.61 10.54 -3.16
C GLY A 57 -6.18 10.30 -1.72
N ALA A 58 -4.90 9.97 -1.54
CA ALA A 58 -4.32 9.56 -0.27
C ALA A 58 -4.42 10.61 0.84
N MET A 59 -4.55 11.89 0.48
CA MET A 59 -4.73 12.99 1.44
C MET A 59 -6.20 13.15 1.89
N HIS A 60 -7.15 12.56 1.17
CA HIS A 60 -8.60 12.62 1.42
C HIS A 60 -9.22 11.22 1.25
N PRO A 61 -8.77 10.20 2.00
CA PRO A 61 -9.18 8.81 1.83
C PRO A 61 -10.65 8.56 2.23
N GLU A 62 -11.33 9.55 2.82
CA GLU A 62 -12.72 9.46 3.26
C GLU A 62 -13.67 9.17 2.09
N GLU A 63 -13.35 9.69 0.90
CA GLU A 63 -14.14 9.46 -0.31
C GLU A 63 -14.07 7.99 -0.74
N VAL A 64 -12.86 7.41 -0.77
CA VAL A 64 -12.69 5.98 -1.03
C VAL A 64 -13.42 5.15 0.01
N ALA A 65 -13.29 5.49 1.29
CA ALA A 65 -13.97 4.79 2.38
C ALA A 65 -15.51 4.85 2.26
N ARG A 66 -16.04 5.98 1.80
CA ARG A 66 -17.48 6.13 1.51
C ARG A 66 -17.93 5.22 0.36
N LEU A 67 -17.20 5.25 -0.74
CA LEU A 67 -17.49 4.45 -1.94
C LEU A 67 -17.36 2.94 -1.68
N VAL A 68 -16.39 2.52 -0.88
CA VAL A 68 -16.27 1.11 -0.45
C VAL A 68 -17.55 0.64 0.21
N ARG A 69 -18.07 1.40 1.18
CA ARG A 69 -19.34 1.05 1.85
C ARG A 69 -20.53 1.08 0.91
N GLU A 70 -20.60 2.08 0.04
CA GLU A 70 -21.72 2.28 -0.88
C GLU A 70 -21.85 1.12 -1.87
N HIS A 71 -20.72 0.64 -2.37
CA HIS A 71 -20.66 -0.40 -3.39
C HIS A 71 -20.44 -1.81 -2.82
N GLY A 72 -20.20 -1.94 -1.51
CA GLY A 72 -19.84 -3.22 -0.89
C GLY A 72 -18.52 -3.78 -1.42
N ALA A 73 -17.53 -2.90 -1.65
CA ALA A 73 -16.25 -3.30 -2.19
C ALA A 73 -15.38 -3.98 -1.12
N ASP A 74 -14.47 -4.85 -1.56
CA ASP A 74 -13.57 -5.61 -0.70
C ASP A 74 -12.44 -4.76 -0.14
N ILE A 75 -12.00 -3.77 -0.94
CA ILE A 75 -10.90 -2.86 -0.59
C ILE A 75 -11.04 -1.52 -1.31
N GLY A 76 -10.62 -0.46 -0.63
CA GLY A 76 -10.41 0.86 -1.20
C GLY A 76 -8.92 1.18 -1.29
N ILE A 77 -8.50 1.78 -2.39
CA ILE A 77 -7.13 2.19 -2.70
C ILE A 77 -7.15 3.67 -3.05
N ALA A 78 -6.50 4.50 -2.25
CA ALA A 78 -6.35 5.92 -2.50
C ALA A 78 -4.88 6.24 -2.78
N LEU A 79 -4.57 6.59 -4.02
CA LEU A 79 -3.23 7.02 -4.45
C LEU A 79 -3.12 8.55 -4.29
N ASP A 80 -1.92 9.07 -4.23
CA ASP A 80 -1.69 10.52 -4.37
C ASP A 80 -1.34 10.91 -5.82
N GLY A 81 -1.06 12.18 -6.04
CA GLY A 81 -0.96 12.75 -7.38
C GLY A 81 0.12 12.16 -8.27
N ASP A 82 1.28 11.77 -7.74
CA ASP A 82 2.37 11.09 -8.46
C ASP A 82 2.42 9.58 -8.19
N ALA A 83 1.42 9.08 -7.41
CA ALA A 83 1.22 7.66 -7.12
C ALA A 83 2.37 7.00 -6.36
N ASP A 84 3.18 7.76 -5.65
CA ASP A 84 4.25 7.24 -4.80
C ASP A 84 3.76 6.83 -3.40
N ARG A 85 2.53 7.25 -3.03
CA ARG A 85 1.83 6.93 -1.77
C ARG A 85 0.49 6.24 -2.03
N VAL A 86 0.12 5.39 -1.07
CA VAL A 86 -1.17 4.69 -1.05
C VAL A 86 -1.72 4.59 0.38
N ILE A 87 -2.98 4.97 0.53
CA ILE A 87 -3.77 4.74 1.75
C ILE A 87 -4.93 3.81 1.38
N PHE A 88 -5.34 2.97 2.32
CA PHE A 88 -6.37 1.99 2.07
C PHE A 88 -7.63 2.23 2.89
N ALA A 89 -8.73 1.64 2.44
CA ALA A 89 -9.92 1.44 3.23
C ALA A 89 -10.31 -0.04 3.21
N ASP A 90 -10.64 -0.62 4.35
CA ASP A 90 -11.17 -1.97 4.41
C ASP A 90 -12.64 -2.04 3.97
N ALA A 91 -13.20 -3.24 3.87
CA ALA A 91 -14.58 -3.46 3.42
C ALA A 91 -15.65 -2.76 4.31
N ALA A 92 -15.32 -2.40 5.55
CA ALA A 92 -16.17 -1.60 6.43
C ALA A 92 -15.96 -0.08 6.23
N GLY A 93 -15.01 0.31 5.39
CA GLY A 93 -14.61 1.69 5.16
C GLY A 93 -13.73 2.26 6.29
N ALA A 94 -13.09 1.42 7.09
CA ALA A 94 -12.09 1.89 8.04
C ALA A 94 -10.76 2.18 7.31
N ILE A 95 -10.19 3.35 7.57
CA ILE A 95 -8.92 3.76 6.95
C ILE A 95 -7.77 2.96 7.55
N VAL A 96 -6.92 2.45 6.67
CA VAL A 96 -5.70 1.70 7.00
C VAL A 96 -4.50 2.50 6.47
N ASP A 97 -3.76 3.10 7.39
CA ASP A 97 -2.59 3.94 7.08
C ASP A 97 -1.32 3.12 6.80
N GLY A 98 -0.25 3.82 6.38
CA GLY A 98 1.01 3.19 6.02
C GLY A 98 1.64 2.37 7.16
N ASP A 99 1.50 2.78 8.42
CA ASP A 99 2.04 2.03 9.56
C ASP A 99 1.38 0.66 9.71
N ARG A 100 0.05 0.61 9.57
CA ARG A 100 -0.71 -0.65 9.65
C ARG A 100 -0.37 -1.57 8.48
N VAL A 101 -0.24 -1.01 7.28
CA VAL A 101 0.16 -1.75 6.08
C VAL A 101 1.58 -2.30 6.21
N LEU A 102 2.55 -1.47 6.64
CA LEU A 102 3.92 -1.92 6.87
C LEU A 102 3.98 -3.05 7.89
N ALA A 103 3.21 -2.96 8.98
CA ALA A 103 3.16 -4.01 9.98
C ALA A 103 2.62 -5.32 9.40
N ALA A 104 1.49 -5.28 8.67
CA ALA A 104 0.91 -6.44 8.02
C ALA A 104 1.87 -7.08 7.01
N CYS A 105 2.49 -6.27 6.13
CA CYS A 105 3.45 -6.75 5.15
C CYS A 105 4.70 -7.33 5.79
N ALA A 106 5.26 -6.71 6.84
CA ALA A 106 6.43 -7.20 7.54
C ALA A 106 6.18 -8.58 8.18
N ILE A 107 5.03 -8.76 8.83
CA ILE A 107 4.62 -10.03 9.45
C ILE A 107 4.48 -11.12 8.38
N ALA A 108 3.75 -10.84 7.29
CA ALA A 108 3.54 -11.77 6.19
C ALA A 108 4.86 -12.14 5.49
N PHE A 109 5.73 -11.16 5.24
CA PHE A 109 7.03 -11.39 4.61
C PHE A 109 7.97 -12.21 5.50
N LYS A 110 7.99 -11.94 6.80
CA LYS A 110 8.77 -12.74 7.74
C LYS A 110 8.32 -14.19 7.75
N ALA A 111 7.03 -14.43 7.82
CA ALA A 111 6.48 -15.80 7.82
C ALA A 111 6.88 -16.61 6.57
N ARG A 112 7.18 -15.92 5.45
CA ARG A 112 7.59 -16.50 4.16
C ARG A 112 9.11 -16.46 3.92
N GLY A 113 9.90 -15.93 4.85
CA GLY A 113 11.35 -15.75 4.67
C GLY A 113 11.71 -14.68 3.63
N LEU A 114 10.81 -13.75 3.34
CA LEU A 114 10.99 -12.65 2.37
C LEU A 114 11.42 -11.33 3.02
N LEU A 115 11.33 -11.23 4.35
CA LEU A 115 11.76 -10.04 5.09
C LEU A 115 13.28 -10.10 5.34
N ALA A 116 14.04 -9.41 4.53
CA ALA A 116 15.50 -9.41 4.64
C ALA A 116 15.95 -8.93 6.04
N ASN A 117 16.82 -9.70 6.67
CA ASN A 117 17.36 -9.46 8.01
C ASN A 117 16.30 -9.35 9.11
N ASP A 118 15.07 -9.84 8.89
CA ASP A 118 13.94 -9.68 9.80
C ASP A 118 13.75 -8.21 10.25
N THR A 119 13.90 -7.26 9.33
CA THR A 119 13.91 -5.83 9.65
C THR A 119 12.99 -5.05 8.72
N VAL A 120 12.20 -4.14 9.30
CA VAL A 120 11.46 -3.10 8.60
C VAL A 120 12.05 -1.74 8.92
N VAL A 121 12.19 -0.87 7.89
CA VAL A 121 12.72 0.49 8.03
C VAL A 121 11.56 1.48 8.04
N VAL A 122 11.50 2.34 9.04
CA VAL A 122 10.42 3.33 9.22
C VAL A 122 10.98 4.69 9.64
N THR A 123 10.14 5.72 9.65
CA THR A 123 10.54 7.04 10.15
C THR A 123 10.18 7.24 11.62
N SER A 124 10.72 8.30 12.22
CA SER A 124 10.41 8.71 13.59
C SER A 124 8.94 9.10 13.81
N MET A 125 8.15 9.26 12.74
CA MET A 125 6.70 9.55 12.81
C MET A 125 5.83 8.30 12.96
N THR A 126 6.42 7.11 12.89
CA THR A 126 5.72 5.83 13.03
C THR A 126 5.13 5.67 14.42
N ASN A 127 3.90 5.15 14.49
CA ASN A 127 3.18 4.99 15.74
C ASN A 127 3.72 3.82 16.59
N LEU A 128 3.49 3.88 17.90
CA LEU A 128 3.92 2.84 18.84
C LEU A 128 3.29 1.47 18.56
N GLY A 129 2.12 1.42 17.93
CA GLY A 129 1.44 0.17 17.59
C GLY A 129 2.24 -0.69 16.63
N LEU A 130 2.90 -0.07 15.63
CA LEU A 130 3.82 -0.79 14.75
C LEU A 130 4.99 -1.39 15.54
N HIS A 131 5.65 -0.60 16.39
CA HIS A 131 6.77 -1.09 17.21
C HIS A 131 6.37 -2.28 18.09
N ASP A 132 5.18 -2.21 18.71
CA ASP A 132 4.66 -3.30 19.53
C ASP A 132 4.33 -4.55 18.72
N ALA A 133 3.73 -4.38 17.53
CA ALA A 133 3.46 -5.50 16.63
C ALA A 133 4.79 -6.17 16.18
N MET A 134 5.75 -5.39 15.74
CA MET A 134 7.05 -5.91 15.30
C MET A 134 7.77 -6.67 16.41
N ARG A 135 7.76 -6.12 17.63
CA ARG A 135 8.36 -6.78 18.81
C ARG A 135 7.72 -8.16 19.09
N ARG A 136 6.38 -8.24 19.01
CA ARG A 136 5.64 -9.52 19.24
C ARG A 136 5.98 -10.57 18.19
N HIS A 137 6.29 -10.15 16.97
CA HIS A 137 6.65 -11.04 15.87
C HIS A 137 8.17 -11.23 15.70
N GLY A 138 8.99 -10.68 16.61
CA GLY A 138 10.43 -10.79 16.54
C GLY A 138 11.05 -10.10 15.33
N ILE A 139 10.39 -9.02 14.84
CA ILE A 139 10.86 -8.19 13.72
C ILE A 139 11.56 -6.97 14.29
N ARG A 140 12.73 -6.65 13.77
CA ARG A 140 13.47 -5.44 14.13
C ARG A 140 12.89 -4.23 13.41
N VAL A 141 12.91 -3.08 14.09
CA VAL A 141 12.51 -1.80 13.51
C VAL A 141 13.74 -0.91 13.47
N GLU A 142 14.16 -0.53 12.26
CA GLU A 142 15.16 0.51 12.06
C GLU A 142 14.45 1.84 11.83
N VAL A 143 14.76 2.83 12.68
CA VAL A 143 14.10 4.15 12.66
C VAL A 143 15.02 5.18 12.05
N THR A 144 14.52 5.94 11.08
CA THR A 144 15.25 7.03 10.42
C THR A 144 14.61 8.39 10.72
N ASP A 145 15.24 9.45 10.27
CA ASP A 145 14.60 10.75 10.15
C ASP A 145 13.45 10.70 9.13
N VAL A 146 12.55 11.69 9.20
CA VAL A 146 11.41 11.82 8.29
C VAL A 146 11.89 12.16 6.89
N GLY A 147 11.40 11.40 5.90
CA GLY A 147 11.68 11.57 4.48
C GLY A 147 12.11 10.28 3.81
N ASP A 148 11.53 10.01 2.64
CA ASP A 148 11.75 8.83 1.80
C ASP A 148 13.24 8.53 1.55
N ARG A 149 14.02 9.58 1.31
CA ARG A 149 15.47 9.50 1.11
C ARG A 149 16.18 8.77 2.28
N TYR A 150 15.82 9.10 3.52
CA TYR A 150 16.46 8.49 4.68
C TYR A 150 16.08 7.02 4.83
N VAL A 151 14.82 6.70 4.54
CA VAL A 151 14.33 5.31 4.52
C VAL A 151 15.08 4.50 3.46
N ILE A 152 15.16 5.00 2.23
CA ILE A 152 15.87 4.32 1.13
C ILE A 152 17.36 4.13 1.43
N ASP A 153 18.02 5.16 1.98
CA ASP A 153 19.43 5.08 2.33
C ASP A 153 19.70 4.03 3.43
N ALA A 154 18.84 3.96 4.45
CA ALA A 154 18.92 2.94 5.49
C ALA A 154 18.67 1.53 4.92
N MET A 155 17.64 1.38 4.08
CA MET A 155 17.33 0.11 3.42
C MET A 155 18.51 -0.40 2.58
N ARG A 156 19.13 0.48 1.79
CA ARG A 156 20.30 0.12 0.95
C ARG A 156 21.51 -0.27 1.80
N LYS A 157 21.82 0.50 2.85
CA LYS A 157 22.95 0.25 3.75
C LYS A 157 22.78 -1.05 4.54
N GLY A 158 21.54 -1.29 5.01
CA GLY A 158 21.21 -2.47 5.82
C GLY A 158 20.84 -3.71 4.99
N GLY A 159 20.66 -3.57 3.66
CA GLY A 159 20.18 -4.66 2.81
C GLY A 159 18.75 -5.09 3.15
N HIS A 160 17.88 -4.15 3.52
CA HIS A 160 16.49 -4.40 3.92
C HIS A 160 15.55 -4.38 2.72
N SER A 161 14.51 -5.24 2.75
CA SER A 161 13.56 -5.43 1.65
C SER A 161 12.28 -4.62 1.78
N LEU A 162 11.95 -4.13 2.98
CA LEU A 162 10.71 -3.41 3.26
C LEU A 162 10.97 -2.18 4.13
N GLY A 163 10.40 -1.06 3.74
CA GLY A 163 10.41 0.16 4.52
C GLY A 163 9.32 1.11 4.07
N GLY A 164 9.16 2.22 4.78
CA GLY A 164 8.19 3.25 4.39
C GLY A 164 7.80 4.17 5.52
N GLU A 165 6.70 4.88 5.28
CA GLU A 165 6.19 5.94 6.14
C GLU A 165 4.70 5.77 6.42
N LYS A 166 4.24 6.33 7.53
CA LYS A 166 2.82 6.40 7.89
C LYS A 166 1.97 7.06 6.80
N SER A 167 2.53 7.99 6.06
CA SER A 167 1.88 8.69 4.93
C SER A 167 1.46 7.78 3.78
N GLY A 168 1.86 6.49 3.80
CA GLY A 168 1.59 5.53 2.74
C GLY A 168 2.69 5.43 1.67
N HIS A 169 3.82 6.10 1.86
CA HIS A 169 5.01 5.89 1.03
C HIS A 169 5.64 4.55 1.40
N LEU A 170 5.34 3.51 0.62
CA LEU A 170 5.73 2.12 0.89
C LEU A 170 6.79 1.68 -0.11
N ILE A 171 7.91 1.15 0.39
CA ILE A 171 9.06 0.74 -0.42
C ILE A 171 9.23 -0.78 -0.31
N PHE A 172 8.99 -1.47 -1.41
CA PHE A 172 9.26 -2.89 -1.59
C PHE A 172 10.51 -3.04 -2.46
N HIS A 173 11.68 -3.04 -1.83
CA HIS A 173 12.98 -2.88 -2.51
C HIS A 173 13.27 -3.93 -3.59
N ASN A 174 12.68 -5.12 -3.48
CA ASN A 174 12.78 -6.17 -4.50
C ASN A 174 11.99 -5.85 -5.78
N HIS A 175 11.09 -4.85 -5.75
CA HIS A 175 10.22 -4.48 -6.86
C HIS A 175 10.48 -3.07 -7.37
N ALA A 176 10.78 -2.12 -6.48
CA ALA A 176 11.06 -0.73 -6.82
C ALA A 176 12.13 -0.14 -5.88
N THR A 177 12.88 0.83 -6.37
CA THR A 177 13.91 1.54 -5.59
C THR A 177 13.40 2.78 -4.87
N THR A 178 12.10 3.04 -4.96
CA THR A 178 11.37 4.14 -4.31
C THR A 178 9.98 3.65 -3.91
N GLY A 179 9.21 4.50 -3.24
CA GLY A 179 7.79 4.23 -3.00
C GLY A 179 7.02 4.12 -4.31
N ASP A 180 6.05 3.21 -4.34
CA ASP A 180 5.14 2.99 -5.46
C ASP A 180 3.81 2.49 -4.90
N GLY A 181 2.78 3.34 -5.01
CA GLY A 181 1.45 3.04 -4.46
C GLY A 181 0.76 1.89 -5.17
N ILE A 182 1.01 1.70 -6.47
CA ILE A 182 0.44 0.58 -7.24
C ILE A 182 1.09 -0.73 -6.79
N ILE A 183 2.42 -0.78 -6.70
CA ILE A 183 3.15 -1.96 -6.18
C ILE A 183 2.71 -2.24 -4.73
N GLY A 184 2.59 -1.20 -3.90
CA GLY A 184 2.11 -1.32 -2.52
C GLY A 184 0.73 -1.96 -2.45
N ALA A 185 -0.21 -1.49 -3.27
CA ALA A 185 -1.57 -2.04 -3.32
C ALA A 185 -1.58 -3.50 -3.80
N LEU A 186 -0.82 -3.82 -4.82
CA LEU A 186 -0.72 -5.19 -5.31
C LEU A 186 -0.11 -6.14 -4.28
N GLN A 187 0.92 -5.72 -3.51
CA GLN A 187 1.50 -6.53 -2.44
C GLN A 187 0.49 -6.80 -1.32
N VAL A 188 -0.30 -5.80 -0.93
CA VAL A 188 -1.36 -5.97 0.07
C VAL A 188 -2.40 -6.97 -0.41
N MET A 189 -2.92 -6.82 -1.64
CA MET A 189 -3.93 -7.74 -2.18
C MET A 189 -3.39 -9.16 -2.35
N ARG A 190 -2.14 -9.30 -2.77
CA ARG A 190 -1.45 -10.59 -2.81
C ARG A 190 -1.43 -11.27 -1.43
N ILE A 191 -1.08 -10.53 -0.37
CA ILE A 191 -1.08 -11.06 1.00
C ILE A 191 -2.49 -11.46 1.42
N MET A 192 -3.50 -10.60 1.18
CA MET A 192 -4.91 -10.92 1.47
C MET A 192 -5.32 -12.24 0.83
N LYS A 193 -5.03 -12.42 -0.45
CA LYS A 193 -5.37 -13.63 -1.21
C LYS A 193 -4.64 -14.87 -0.71
N GLU A 194 -3.33 -14.80 -0.56
CA GLU A 194 -2.50 -15.93 -0.15
C GLU A 194 -2.79 -16.39 1.29
N GLU A 195 -3.23 -15.48 2.18
CA GLU A 195 -3.62 -15.80 3.55
C GLU A 195 -5.13 -16.09 3.71
N GLY A 196 -5.93 -15.82 2.67
CA GLY A 196 -7.40 -15.91 2.76
C GLY A 196 -8.00 -14.98 3.81
N ARG A 197 -7.40 -13.80 4.00
CA ARG A 197 -7.76 -12.81 5.02
C ARG A 197 -8.15 -11.49 4.40
N THR A 198 -9.13 -10.83 5.00
CA THR A 198 -9.48 -9.46 4.60
C THR A 198 -8.43 -8.46 5.09
N LEU A 199 -8.43 -7.25 4.51
CA LEU A 199 -7.54 -6.17 4.96
C LEU A 199 -7.74 -5.86 6.46
N ALA A 200 -8.98 -5.84 6.95
CA ALA A 200 -9.30 -5.64 8.36
C ALA A 200 -8.70 -6.71 9.30
N GLN A 201 -8.49 -7.92 8.79
CA GLN A 201 -7.89 -9.02 9.56
C GLN A 201 -6.37 -9.02 9.53
N LEU A 202 -5.78 -8.36 8.55
CA LEU A 202 -4.33 -8.23 8.40
C LEU A 202 -3.78 -7.05 9.21
N ALA A 203 -4.52 -5.94 9.26
CA ALA A 203 -4.07 -4.64 9.76
C ALA A 203 -4.39 -4.34 11.22
#